data_636fb7ebf05313db47d0327c975dada8
#
_entry.id   636fb7ebf05313db47d0327c975dada8
#
_cell.length_a   1.000
_cell.length_b   1.000
_cell.length_c   1.000
_cell.angle_alpha   90.00
_cell.angle_beta   90.00
_cell.angle_gamma   90.00
#
_symmetry.space_group_name_H-M   'P 1'
#
loop_
_entity.id
_entity.type
_entity.pdbx_description
1 polymer ?
#
loop_
_entity_poly.entity_id
_entity_poly.type
_entity_poly.pdbx_seq_one_letter_code
_entity_poly.pdbx_strand_id
1 'polypeptide(L)'
;KEGIGKLKQMQDNLDALSGRGISVVSSQVVDDRFVMPYVEAPVAMNALKELAKRDKNAFLNAMDVMYALILQSSEHTDVISQKDLNSANGRDLGPLLSRGYIDMVPLNCFYDESIPDPKNRFRYYDQEFYVENCPAKAIMYRSITIVYDGTDKDFERMVSKDELLER
;
A
#
# COMPACT_ATOMS: atom_id res chain seq x y z
N LYS A 1 15.84 -23.19 5.48
CA LYS A 1 15.67 -22.46 6.75
C LYS A 1 15.38 -20.97 6.53
N GLU A 2 16.03 -20.30 5.57
CA GLU A 2 15.82 -18.87 5.28
C GLU A 2 14.43 -18.57 4.72
N GLY A 3 13.90 -19.41 3.82
CA GLY A 3 12.57 -19.25 3.24
C GLY A 3 11.43 -19.32 4.26
N ILE A 4 11.51 -20.21 5.24
CA ILE A 4 10.48 -20.35 6.30
C ILE A 4 10.43 -19.08 7.16
N GLY A 5 11.60 -18.47 7.47
CA GLY A 5 11.66 -17.22 8.21
C GLY A 5 10.93 -16.09 7.52
N LYS A 6 11.05 -15.98 6.18
CA LYS A 6 10.34 -14.99 5.36
C LYS A 6 8.83 -15.20 5.36
N LEU A 7 8.37 -16.45 5.21
CA LEU A 7 6.93 -16.76 5.25
C LEU A 7 6.32 -16.41 6.60
N LYS A 8 7.02 -16.69 7.68
CA LYS A 8 6.57 -16.31 9.03
C LYS A 8 6.52 -14.79 9.19
N GLN A 9 7.55 -14.08 8.75
CA GLN A 9 7.56 -12.61 8.79
C GLN A 9 6.40 -12.01 8.01
N MET A 10 6.10 -12.56 6.83
CA MET A 10 4.95 -12.12 6.03
C MET A 10 3.62 -12.35 6.77
N GLN A 11 3.46 -13.50 7.44
CA GLN A 11 2.27 -13.77 8.26
C GLN A 11 2.18 -12.81 9.43
N ASP A 12 3.28 -12.60 10.17
CA ASP A 12 3.34 -11.67 11.31
C ASP A 12 2.99 -10.23 10.88
N ASN A 13 3.43 -9.81 9.69
CA ASN A 13 3.09 -8.50 9.12
C ASN A 13 1.60 -8.37 8.79
N LEU A 14 1.01 -9.40 8.16
CA LEU A 14 -0.43 -9.41 7.85
C LEU A 14 -1.29 -9.42 9.12
N ASP A 15 -0.89 -10.17 10.14
CA ASP A 15 -1.58 -10.21 11.43
C ASP A 15 -1.51 -8.84 12.13
N ALA A 16 -0.35 -8.17 12.07
CA ALA A 16 -0.20 -6.83 12.60
C ALA A 16 -1.09 -5.80 11.89
N LEU A 17 -1.17 -5.84 10.55
CA LEU A 17 -2.06 -4.98 9.77
C LEU A 17 -3.53 -5.26 10.09
N SER A 18 -3.92 -6.53 10.17
CA SER A 18 -5.28 -6.95 10.56
C SER A 18 -5.64 -6.45 11.96
N GLY A 19 -4.70 -6.53 12.91
CA GLY A 19 -4.87 -6.00 14.29
C GLY A 19 -5.09 -4.48 14.33
N ARG A 20 -4.75 -3.77 13.26
CA ARG A 20 -5.03 -2.33 13.09
C ARG A 20 -6.29 -2.04 12.26
N GLY A 21 -7.11 -3.05 12.00
CA GLY A 21 -8.34 -2.92 11.24
C GLY A 21 -8.14 -2.72 9.74
N ILE A 22 -6.98 -3.10 9.21
CA ILE A 22 -6.73 -3.12 7.77
C ILE A 22 -7.16 -4.48 7.23
N SER A 23 -7.95 -4.48 6.16
CA SER A 23 -8.38 -5.72 5.52
C SER A 23 -7.21 -6.42 4.86
N VAL A 24 -6.99 -7.67 5.25
CA VAL A 24 -5.98 -8.55 4.67
C VAL A 24 -6.63 -9.83 4.14
N VAL A 25 -5.97 -10.49 3.20
CA VAL A 25 -6.38 -11.83 2.79
C VAL A 25 -6.01 -12.80 3.90
N SER A 26 -6.99 -13.58 4.39
CA SER A 26 -6.74 -14.61 5.39
C SER A 26 -5.73 -15.62 4.83
N SER A 27 -4.60 -15.76 5.50
CA SER A 27 -3.50 -16.60 5.06
C SER A 27 -2.91 -17.36 6.23
N GLN A 28 -2.20 -18.43 5.92
CA GLN A 28 -1.49 -19.23 6.93
C GLN A 28 -0.27 -19.92 6.32
N VAL A 29 0.73 -20.16 7.15
CA VAL A 29 1.88 -20.98 6.77
C VAL A 29 1.60 -22.42 7.13
N VAL A 30 1.56 -23.29 6.11
CA VAL A 30 1.32 -24.74 6.26
C VAL A 30 2.39 -25.48 5.49
N ASP A 31 3.11 -26.38 6.14
CA ASP A 31 4.15 -27.23 5.52
C ASP A 31 5.10 -26.44 4.61
N ASP A 32 5.70 -25.36 5.16
CA ASP A 32 6.62 -24.47 4.45
C ASP A 32 6.03 -23.77 3.21
N ARG A 33 4.71 -23.64 3.16
CA ARG A 33 3.98 -22.94 2.11
C ARG A 33 3.11 -21.85 2.70
N PHE A 34 3.06 -20.73 2.00
CA PHE A 34 2.09 -19.69 2.27
C PHE A 34 0.79 -20.00 1.53
N VAL A 35 -0.29 -20.20 2.26
CA VAL A 35 -1.58 -20.62 1.71
C VAL A 35 -2.59 -19.52 1.96
N MET A 36 -3.27 -19.08 0.91
CA MET A 36 -4.37 -18.13 0.98
C MET A 36 -5.54 -18.63 0.11
N PRO A 37 -6.80 -18.28 0.42
CA PRO A 37 -7.93 -18.60 -0.42
C PRO A 37 -7.84 -17.88 -1.76
N TYR A 38 -8.49 -18.44 -2.77
CA TYR A 38 -8.73 -17.72 -4.01
C TYR A 38 -9.60 -16.48 -3.73
N VAL A 39 -9.21 -15.35 -4.26
CA VAL A 39 -9.92 -14.07 -4.10
C VAL A 39 -10.49 -13.67 -5.46
N GLU A 40 -11.82 -13.63 -5.56
CA GLU A 40 -12.54 -13.22 -6.77
C GLU A 40 -12.64 -11.68 -6.84
N ALA A 41 -11.47 -11.03 -6.92
CA ALA A 41 -11.37 -9.59 -7.12
C ALA A 41 -10.08 -9.28 -7.91
N PRO A 42 -10.06 -8.22 -8.72
CA PRO A 42 -8.86 -7.85 -9.46
C PRO A 42 -7.78 -7.32 -8.52
N VAL A 43 -6.51 -7.47 -8.94
CA VAL A 43 -5.39 -6.77 -8.31
C VAL A 43 -5.61 -5.26 -8.42
N ALA A 44 -5.40 -4.54 -7.34
CA ALA A 44 -5.74 -3.11 -7.23
C ALA A 44 -5.06 -2.26 -8.30
N MET A 45 -3.83 -2.58 -8.71
CA MET A 45 -3.16 -1.86 -9.80
C MET A 45 -4.02 -1.79 -11.07
N ASN A 46 -4.59 -2.92 -11.49
CA ASN A 46 -5.42 -2.98 -12.70
C ASN A 46 -6.79 -2.32 -12.46
N ALA A 47 -7.42 -2.60 -11.32
CA ALA A 47 -8.71 -2.03 -10.97
C ALA A 47 -8.67 -0.50 -10.88
N LEU A 48 -7.63 0.07 -10.29
CA LEU A 48 -7.45 1.51 -10.17
C LEU A 48 -7.21 2.19 -11.53
N LYS A 49 -6.47 1.55 -12.45
CA LYS A 49 -6.30 2.04 -13.82
C LYS A 49 -7.64 2.09 -14.56
N GLU A 50 -8.46 1.05 -14.46
CA GLU A 50 -9.79 1.03 -15.07
C GLU A 50 -10.75 2.01 -14.39
N LEU A 51 -10.66 2.17 -13.07
CA LEU A 51 -11.43 3.15 -12.33
C LEU A 51 -11.11 4.57 -12.78
N ALA A 52 -9.83 4.93 -12.94
CA ALA A 52 -9.40 6.24 -13.42
C ALA A 52 -9.97 6.59 -14.80
N LYS A 53 -9.99 5.60 -15.73
CA LYS A 53 -10.58 5.79 -17.07
C LYS A 53 -12.08 6.06 -17.04
N ARG A 54 -12.80 5.49 -16.08
CA ARG A 54 -14.24 5.56 -15.95
C ARG A 54 -14.70 6.73 -15.09
N ASP A 55 -14.03 6.96 -13.97
CA ASP A 55 -14.36 7.99 -12.98
C ASP A 55 -13.09 8.47 -12.26
N LYS A 56 -12.55 9.59 -12.72
CA LYS A 56 -11.39 10.23 -12.13
C LYS A 56 -11.55 10.53 -10.64
N ASN A 57 -12.73 11.02 -10.22
CA ASN A 57 -12.95 11.40 -8.83
C ASN A 57 -12.99 10.17 -7.92
N ALA A 58 -13.62 9.09 -8.36
CA ALA A 58 -13.61 7.82 -7.64
C ALA A 58 -12.17 7.26 -7.51
N PHE A 59 -11.35 7.37 -8.56
CA PHE A 59 -9.95 7.01 -8.51
C PHE A 59 -9.15 7.84 -7.50
N LEU A 60 -9.29 9.17 -7.55
CA LEU A 60 -8.61 10.06 -6.60
C LEU A 60 -9.02 9.74 -5.15
N ASN A 61 -10.30 9.52 -4.91
CA ASN A 61 -10.79 9.11 -3.59
C ASN A 61 -10.23 7.75 -3.15
N ALA A 62 -10.09 6.79 -4.07
CA ALA A 62 -9.46 5.50 -3.76
C ALA A 62 -7.98 5.66 -3.36
N MET A 63 -7.25 6.57 -4.03
CA MET A 63 -5.85 6.89 -3.66
C MET A 63 -5.76 7.56 -2.28
N ASP A 64 -6.72 8.44 -1.92
CA ASP A 64 -6.79 9.02 -0.57
C ASP A 64 -7.07 7.96 0.49
N VAL A 65 -7.97 7.02 0.20
CA VAL A 65 -8.26 5.89 1.10
C VAL A 65 -7.01 5.02 1.29
N MET A 66 -6.27 4.74 0.21
CA MET A 66 -5.01 4.01 0.30
C MET A 66 -4.00 4.73 1.19
N TYR A 67 -3.85 6.04 1.06
CA TYR A 67 -2.96 6.82 1.93
C TYR A 67 -3.42 6.78 3.40
N ALA A 68 -4.73 6.89 3.65
CA ALA A 68 -5.29 6.75 4.99
C ALA A 68 -5.02 5.36 5.61
N LEU A 69 -5.06 4.29 4.82
CA LEU A 69 -4.70 2.93 5.26
C LEU A 69 -3.19 2.81 5.57
N ILE A 70 -2.34 3.43 4.77
CA ILE A 70 -0.90 3.50 5.03
C ILE A 70 -0.66 4.22 6.38
N LEU A 71 -1.29 5.36 6.64
CA LEU A 71 -1.20 6.08 7.90
C LEU A 71 -1.72 5.26 9.10
N GLN A 72 -2.76 4.45 8.89
CA GLN A 72 -3.35 3.58 9.91
C GLN A 72 -2.48 2.35 10.22
N SER A 73 -1.58 1.95 9.30
CA SER A 73 -0.87 0.66 9.34
C SER A 73 0.08 0.49 10.53
N SER A 74 0.53 1.59 11.13
CA SER A 74 1.51 1.57 12.22
C SER A 74 1.32 2.73 13.18
N GLU A 75 2.01 2.68 14.34
CA GLU A 75 2.15 3.84 15.23
C GLU A 75 2.95 4.95 14.53
N HIS A 76 2.61 6.18 14.82
CA HIS A 76 3.42 7.32 14.43
C HIS A 76 4.63 7.45 15.36
N THR A 77 5.73 8.00 14.83
CA THR A 77 6.95 8.23 15.58
C THR A 77 7.57 9.57 15.17
N ASP A 78 8.30 10.18 16.09
CA ASP A 78 9.13 11.36 15.82
C ASP A 78 10.60 10.99 15.61
N VAL A 79 10.90 9.68 15.64
CA VAL A 79 12.28 9.18 15.48
C VAL A 79 12.61 9.13 14.00
N ILE A 80 13.64 9.85 13.61
CA ILE A 80 14.17 9.85 12.25
C ILE A 80 15.69 9.68 12.28
N SER A 81 16.24 8.92 11.35
CA SER A 81 17.67 8.78 11.23
C SER A 81 18.33 10.06 10.68
N GLN A 82 19.57 10.34 11.09
CA GLN A 82 20.34 11.48 10.56
C GLN A 82 20.55 11.35 9.05
N LYS A 83 20.64 10.13 8.54
CA LYS A 83 20.76 9.85 7.11
C LYS A 83 19.52 10.30 6.36
N ASP A 84 18.33 10.00 6.89
CA ASP A 84 17.06 10.36 6.25
C ASP A 84 16.82 11.86 6.33
N LEU A 85 17.16 12.50 7.46
CA LEU A 85 17.15 13.96 7.58
C LEU A 85 18.04 14.63 6.53
N ASN A 86 19.26 14.15 6.35
CA ASN A 86 20.18 14.66 5.34
C ASN A 86 19.64 14.46 3.93
N SER A 87 19.01 13.30 3.66
CA SER A 87 18.39 12.99 2.37
C SER A 87 17.16 13.86 2.07
N ALA A 88 16.42 14.24 3.11
CA ALA A 88 15.27 15.12 3.00
C ALA A 88 15.66 16.54 2.55
N ASN A 89 16.90 16.97 2.82
CA ASN A 89 17.43 18.28 2.43
C ASN A 89 16.47 19.42 2.81
N GLY A 90 15.95 19.41 4.06
CA GLY A 90 15.01 20.40 4.58
C GLY A 90 13.57 20.27 4.08
N ARG A 91 13.23 19.24 3.30
CA ARG A 91 11.84 18.99 2.90
C ARG A 91 11.05 18.37 4.05
N ASP A 92 9.75 18.68 4.09
CA ASP A 92 8.83 18.02 4.99
C ASP A 92 8.61 16.56 4.58
N LEU A 93 8.98 15.63 5.46
CA LEU A 93 8.80 14.18 5.26
C LEU A 93 7.35 13.73 5.56
N GLY A 94 6.54 14.60 6.17
CA GLY A 94 5.22 14.24 6.65
C GLY A 94 5.25 13.24 7.82
N PRO A 95 4.12 12.56 8.08
CA PRO A 95 4.04 11.58 9.15
C PRO A 95 5.03 10.44 8.99
N LEU A 96 5.76 10.12 10.08
CA LEU A 96 6.65 8.97 10.17
C LEU A 96 5.92 7.81 10.83
N LEU A 97 6.06 6.63 10.28
CA LEU A 97 5.53 5.38 10.80
C LEU A 97 6.64 4.61 11.51
N SER A 98 6.38 4.11 12.71
CA SER A 98 7.36 3.26 13.43
C SER A 98 7.70 2.00 12.62
N ARG A 99 6.73 1.48 11.85
CA ARG A 99 6.91 0.42 10.84
C ARG A 99 6.21 0.82 9.56
N GLY A 100 6.94 1.22 8.55
CA GLY A 100 6.40 1.44 7.22
C GLY A 100 6.37 0.15 6.41
N TYR A 101 5.21 -0.44 6.21
CA TYR A 101 5.03 -1.62 5.37
C TYR A 101 5.15 -1.22 3.91
N ILE A 102 6.37 -1.33 3.36
CA ILE A 102 6.70 -0.82 2.02
C ILE A 102 6.01 -1.59 0.89
N ASP A 103 5.45 -2.75 1.21
CA ASP A 103 4.69 -3.58 0.29
C ASP A 103 3.17 -3.31 0.33
N MET A 104 2.72 -2.30 1.09
CA MET A 104 1.34 -1.77 1.02
C MET A 104 1.13 -0.96 -0.27
N VAL A 105 1.23 -1.64 -1.40
CA VAL A 105 1.16 -1.05 -2.74
C VAL A 105 0.07 -1.72 -3.57
N PRO A 106 -0.41 -1.09 -4.66
CA PRO A 106 -1.48 -1.64 -5.51
C PRO A 106 -1.20 -3.01 -6.12
N LEU A 107 0.06 -3.42 -6.24
CA LEU A 107 0.43 -4.76 -6.71
C LEU A 107 0.10 -5.86 -5.69
N ASN A 108 0.16 -5.53 -4.41
CA ASN A 108 0.06 -6.46 -3.30
C ASN A 108 -1.28 -6.31 -2.55
N CYS A 109 -2.32 -5.89 -3.26
CA CYS A 109 -3.68 -5.90 -2.75
C CYS A 109 -4.70 -6.14 -3.86
N PHE A 110 -5.84 -6.72 -3.48
CA PHE A 110 -7.04 -6.79 -4.31
C PHE A 110 -7.91 -5.55 -4.05
N TYR A 111 -8.69 -5.15 -5.04
CA TYR A 111 -9.63 -4.04 -4.93
C TYR A 111 -11.03 -4.46 -5.39
N ASP A 112 -12.01 -4.37 -4.48
CA ASP A 112 -13.38 -4.78 -4.72
C ASP A 112 -14.34 -3.60 -4.51
N GLU A 113 -14.80 -3.02 -5.61
CA GLU A 113 -15.72 -1.87 -5.59
C GLU A 113 -17.10 -2.20 -5.01
N SER A 114 -17.50 -3.48 -5.00
CA SER A 114 -18.80 -3.90 -4.49
C SER A 114 -18.90 -3.77 -2.96
N ILE A 115 -17.77 -3.66 -2.28
CA ILE A 115 -17.72 -3.50 -0.82
C ILE A 115 -18.10 -2.05 -0.47
N PRO A 116 -19.16 -1.87 0.38
CA PRO A 116 -19.67 -0.54 0.70
C PRO A 116 -18.64 0.37 1.39
N ASP A 117 -17.93 -0.15 2.39
CA ASP A 117 -16.89 0.60 3.11
C ASP A 117 -15.63 0.75 2.24
N PRO A 118 -15.25 1.98 1.85
CA PRO A 118 -14.10 2.22 0.99
C PRO A 118 -12.78 1.66 1.52
N LYS A 119 -12.58 1.63 2.84
CA LYS A 119 -11.36 1.09 3.45
C LYS A 119 -11.26 -0.42 3.26
N ASN A 120 -12.38 -1.13 3.30
CA ASN A 120 -12.43 -2.58 3.15
C ASN A 120 -12.39 -3.04 1.68
N ARG A 121 -12.44 -2.11 0.72
CA ARG A 121 -12.25 -2.42 -0.71
C ARG A 121 -10.84 -2.90 -1.03
N PHE A 122 -9.84 -2.44 -0.24
CA PHE A 122 -8.46 -2.86 -0.34
C PHE A 122 -8.20 -4.04 0.59
N ARG A 123 -7.85 -5.21 0.04
CA ARG A 123 -7.46 -6.40 0.80
C ARG A 123 -6.01 -6.75 0.49
N TYR A 124 -5.12 -6.48 1.45
CA TYR A 124 -3.68 -6.67 1.29
C TYR A 124 -3.27 -8.13 1.42
N TYR A 125 -2.25 -8.51 0.66
CA TYR A 125 -1.54 -9.78 0.74
C TYR A 125 -0.05 -9.54 0.46
N ASP A 126 0.81 -10.54 0.61
CA ASP A 126 2.23 -10.48 0.26
C ASP A 126 2.98 -9.28 0.90
N GLN A 127 2.93 -9.21 2.23
CA GLN A 127 3.55 -8.14 3.01
C GLN A 127 4.89 -8.62 3.60
N GLU A 128 5.94 -8.73 2.77
CA GLU A 128 7.22 -9.30 3.18
C GLU A 128 8.04 -8.36 4.06
N PHE A 129 8.04 -7.06 3.76
CA PHE A 129 9.00 -6.12 4.31
C PHE A 129 8.34 -4.92 5.00
N TYR A 130 9.01 -4.46 6.05
CA TYR A 130 8.79 -3.13 6.61
C TYR A 130 10.12 -2.41 6.82
N VAL A 131 10.06 -1.10 6.90
CA VAL A 131 11.20 -0.22 7.23
C VAL A 131 10.84 0.53 8.51
N GLU A 132 11.76 0.56 9.47
CA GLU A 132 11.56 1.33 10.70
C GLU A 132 11.66 2.84 10.42
N ASN A 133 10.83 3.61 11.12
CA ASN A 133 10.81 5.08 11.07
C ASN A 133 10.65 5.61 9.63
N CYS A 134 9.72 5.02 8.90
CA CYS A 134 9.52 5.28 7.47
C CYS A 134 8.52 6.40 7.23
N PRO A 135 8.83 7.40 6.39
CA PRO A 135 7.85 8.38 5.95
C PRO A 135 6.67 7.72 5.21
N ALA A 136 5.44 7.95 5.65
CA ALA A 136 4.25 7.42 4.98
C ALA A 136 4.18 7.87 3.51
N LYS A 137 4.62 9.09 3.21
CA LYS A 137 4.72 9.64 1.85
C LYS A 137 5.61 8.79 0.92
N ALA A 138 6.64 8.11 1.46
CA ALA A 138 7.52 7.25 0.66
C ALA A 138 6.77 6.01 0.12
N ILE A 139 5.90 5.42 0.95
CA ILE A 139 5.06 4.27 0.56
C ILE A 139 4.01 4.74 -0.47
N MET A 140 3.39 5.89 -0.22
CA MET A 140 2.41 6.46 -1.16
C MET A 140 3.04 6.83 -2.50
N TYR A 141 4.23 7.43 -2.51
CA TYR A 141 4.98 7.72 -3.73
C TYR A 141 5.27 6.44 -4.55
N ARG A 142 5.68 5.36 -3.86
CA ARG A 142 5.87 4.04 -4.48
C ARG A 142 4.57 3.53 -5.10
N SER A 143 3.45 3.64 -4.38
CA SER A 143 2.12 3.23 -4.85
C SER A 143 1.69 4.01 -6.10
N ILE A 144 1.87 5.32 -6.11
CA ILE A 144 1.60 6.18 -7.28
C ILE A 144 2.49 5.74 -8.46
N THR A 145 3.79 5.54 -8.23
CA THR A 145 4.71 5.13 -9.27
C THR A 145 4.29 3.81 -9.92
N ILE A 146 3.86 2.84 -9.12
CA ILE A 146 3.37 1.53 -9.60
C ILE A 146 2.10 1.68 -10.44
N VAL A 147 1.15 2.54 -10.04
CA VAL A 147 -0.06 2.79 -10.84
C VAL A 147 0.30 3.37 -12.21
N TYR A 148 1.29 4.25 -12.27
CA TYR A 148 1.72 4.87 -13.52
C TYR A 148 2.70 4.02 -14.34
N ASP A 149 3.20 2.91 -13.80
CA ASP A 149 4.07 2.00 -14.54
C ASP A 149 3.32 1.33 -15.69
N GLY A 150 3.90 1.42 -16.89
CA GLY A 150 3.30 0.89 -18.10
C GLY A 150 2.00 1.56 -18.55
N THR A 151 1.66 2.75 -18.05
CA THR A 151 0.53 3.54 -18.55
C THR A 151 0.89 4.26 -19.84
N ASP A 152 -0.12 4.48 -20.69
CA ASP A 152 0.01 5.29 -21.88
C ASP A 152 -0.17 6.79 -21.58
N LYS A 153 0.13 7.62 -22.59
CA LYS A 153 -0.02 9.07 -22.46
C LYS A 153 -1.46 9.53 -22.25
N ASP A 154 -2.44 8.72 -22.63
CA ASP A 154 -3.84 9.07 -22.45
C ASP A 154 -4.27 8.91 -21.00
N PHE A 155 -3.73 7.92 -20.28
CA PHE A 155 -3.92 7.81 -18.84
C PHE A 155 -3.35 9.03 -18.11
N GLU A 156 -2.12 9.46 -18.44
CA GLU A 156 -1.50 10.63 -17.82
C GLU A 156 -2.24 11.95 -18.12
N ARG A 157 -2.93 12.03 -19.27
CA ARG A 157 -3.78 13.19 -19.59
C ARG A 157 -5.07 13.22 -18.77
N MET A 158 -5.63 12.05 -18.43
CA MET A 158 -6.84 11.96 -17.61
C MET A 158 -6.56 12.32 -16.16
N VAL A 159 -5.50 11.77 -15.61
CA VAL A 159 -5.02 12.05 -14.25
C VAL A 159 -3.51 12.21 -14.31
N SER A 160 -3.00 13.42 -14.10
CA SER A 160 -1.56 13.63 -14.10
C SER A 160 -0.94 13.04 -12.83
N LYS A 161 0.27 12.52 -12.96
CA LYS A 161 1.04 12.02 -11.80
C LYS A 161 1.29 13.15 -10.80
N ASP A 162 1.56 14.37 -11.29
CA ASP A 162 1.81 15.54 -10.46
C ASP A 162 0.58 15.91 -9.62
N GLU A 163 -0.64 15.83 -10.19
CA GLU A 163 -1.88 16.07 -9.44
C GLU A 163 -2.03 15.14 -8.22
N LEU A 164 -1.60 13.88 -8.35
CA LEU A 164 -1.59 12.95 -7.23
C LEU A 164 -0.48 13.21 -6.21
N LEU A 165 0.66 13.71 -6.65
CA LEU A 165 1.80 14.02 -5.77
C LEU A 165 1.60 15.30 -4.97
N GLU A 166 0.77 16.22 -5.46
CA GLU A 166 0.42 17.48 -4.78
C GLU A 166 -0.74 17.33 -3.80
N ARG A 167 -1.49 16.23 -3.89
CA ARG A 167 -2.64 15.92 -3.04
C ARG A 167 -2.21 15.32 -1.69
#